data_d26490f4f284e67932627760f13f52cd
#
_entry.id   d26490f4f284e67932627760f13f52cd
#
_cell.length_a   1.000
_cell.length_b   1.000
_cell.length_c   1.000
_cell.angle_alpha   90.00
_cell.angle_beta   90.00
_cell.angle_gamma   90.00
#
_symmetry.space_group_name_H-M   'P 1'
#
loop_
_entity.id
_entity.type
_entity.pdbx_description
1 polymer ?
#
loop_
_entity_poly.entity_id
_entity_poly.type
_entity_poly.pdbx_seq_one_letter_code
_entity_poly.pdbx_strand_id
1 'polypeptide(L)'
;GRVVLDNISVMSSAVKERTEPLEKVDAERILYTSGANSIEVEWPGVADATGYEVALVPQENPSFVNKAVVPAAEGVDDVFSHEFTDLQPGFYIFEIVALYEPNPEFDSEKVSVLLGTEGFLAGPLKTPEATASATSYAVTISWETVSGASGYKAVLKEAGAVVKEQSVDADALSCTFGELTPDRDYAVAVQALYESKPEYNSEFTADIAVHTPALLTRPVVHLYDGFEVTHNMAIVEWDIDAAQQSDTKTSLQLLEGSKLIYNFSKWGLPSAKYKFPRFVFGGLKANTTYTARIQRISADASKFGDSEWGEYTFTTTAKEDHSDCLFYADFNEHWWGGNGAAIAFGMYPKTEKDDLTGDLTQLAYTSGTPVKNMPNPNSGCGAVPADYHRLFLSQWDASKLPTATEDYMLRSYLTAGILKFGSTENNGYMPIPYMTSLTGPTTVVLTFKSSPYCEPNGTTGDLEVGNAVLDGREGVWVRLKEADGAKIVKADGVAVAAENATDVLVKHKLPAEYGANSKKCFEFTDHEVVIEGVTAKTLIQIYTKLYKATAEYDKYNTPGDRAWIDDVIVRKQ
;
A
#
# COMPACT_ATOMS: atom_id res chain seq x y z
N GLY A 1 17.15 79.35 -49.78
CA GLY A 1 16.69 78.97 -48.43
C GLY A 1 17.91 78.68 -47.58
N ARG A 2 18.05 79.39 -46.46
CA ARG A 2 19.09 79.09 -45.42
C ARG A 2 18.49 77.99 -44.52
N VAL A 3 19.21 76.86 -44.34
CA VAL A 3 18.96 75.88 -43.30
C VAL A 3 19.78 76.32 -42.11
N VAL A 4 19.16 76.62 -40.99
CA VAL A 4 19.83 76.85 -39.72
C VAL A 4 19.76 75.52 -38.97
N LEU A 5 20.89 74.89 -38.74
CA LEU A 5 21.01 73.75 -37.82
C LEU A 5 21.30 74.29 -36.42
N ASP A 6 20.36 74.09 -35.51
CA ASP A 6 20.52 74.44 -34.10
C ASP A 6 20.69 73.14 -33.29
N ASN A 7 21.69 73.13 -32.38
CA ASN A 7 22.02 72.08 -31.42
C ASN A 7 22.37 70.69 -31.99
N ILE A 8 23.52 70.56 -32.63
CA ILE A 8 24.17 69.26 -32.79
C ILE A 8 25.01 69.01 -31.50
N SER A 9 24.51 68.18 -30.61
CA SER A 9 25.32 67.66 -29.53
C SER A 9 25.96 66.35 -29.98
N VAL A 10 27.23 66.31 -30.15
CA VAL A 10 28.00 65.07 -30.26
C VAL A 10 28.28 64.63 -28.84
N MET A 11 27.55 63.63 -28.38
CA MET A 11 27.91 62.94 -27.15
C MET A 11 29.04 61.95 -27.45
N SER A 12 30.26 62.24 -27.04
CA SER A 12 31.27 61.21 -26.92
C SER A 12 30.86 60.31 -25.72
N SER A 13 30.55 59.07 -26.00
CA SER A 13 30.64 58.07 -24.93
C SER A 13 32.08 58.12 -24.44
N ALA A 14 32.31 58.45 -23.17
CA ALA A 14 33.61 58.38 -22.57
C ALA A 14 34.08 56.91 -22.71
N VAL A 15 34.98 56.69 -23.66
CA VAL A 15 35.69 55.41 -23.72
C VAL A 15 36.46 55.36 -22.39
N LYS A 16 36.16 54.40 -21.56
CA LYS A 16 36.85 54.15 -20.32
C LYS A 16 38.31 53.88 -20.67
N GLU A 17 39.22 54.81 -20.36
CA GLU A 17 40.66 54.58 -20.61
C GLU A 17 41.10 53.36 -19.80
N ARG A 18 41.43 52.30 -20.47
CA ARG A 18 42.05 51.11 -19.87
C ARG A 18 43.53 51.39 -19.64
N THR A 19 44.04 50.91 -18.52
CA THR A 19 45.45 51.05 -18.12
C THR A 19 46.18 49.71 -18.09
N GLU A 20 45.43 48.62 -18.20
CA GLU A 20 45.96 47.25 -18.16
C GLU A 20 45.25 46.40 -19.22
N PRO A 21 45.94 45.38 -19.79
CA PRO A 21 45.32 44.43 -20.72
C PRO A 21 44.06 43.75 -20.16
N LEU A 22 43.22 43.23 -21.04
CA LEU A 22 42.10 42.36 -20.65
C LEU A 22 42.62 41.12 -19.93
N GLU A 23 41.78 40.60 -19.03
CA GLU A 23 42.04 39.28 -18.48
C GLU A 23 42.05 38.24 -19.61
N LYS A 24 42.88 37.22 -19.46
CA LYS A 24 42.92 36.11 -20.41
C LYS A 24 41.66 35.24 -20.24
N VAL A 25 41.22 34.61 -21.30
CA VAL A 25 40.14 33.61 -21.26
C VAL A 25 40.52 32.47 -20.32
N ASP A 26 39.61 32.03 -19.48
CA ASP A 26 39.83 30.92 -18.57
C ASP A 26 39.92 29.59 -19.35
N ALA A 27 41.11 29.03 -19.43
CA ALA A 27 41.37 27.80 -20.17
C ALA A 27 40.61 26.59 -19.62
N GLU A 28 40.28 26.57 -18.29
CA GLU A 28 39.59 25.46 -17.68
C GLU A 28 38.09 25.46 -18.01
N ARG A 29 37.58 26.59 -18.50
CA ARG A 29 36.20 26.77 -18.92
C ARG A 29 36.00 26.74 -20.45
N ILE A 30 37.02 26.45 -21.20
CA ILE A 30 36.92 26.22 -22.65
C ILE A 30 36.39 24.80 -22.85
N LEU A 31 35.22 24.72 -23.48
CA LEU A 31 34.58 23.44 -23.84
C LEU A 31 34.68 23.26 -25.37
N TYR A 32 34.62 22.01 -25.83
CA TYR A 32 34.54 21.74 -27.25
C TYR A 32 33.77 20.48 -27.58
N THR A 33 33.15 20.48 -28.74
CA THR A 33 32.48 19.31 -29.32
C THR A 33 33.19 18.93 -30.61
N SER A 34 33.56 17.66 -30.73
CA SER A 34 34.31 17.15 -31.90
C SER A 34 33.36 16.47 -32.89
N GLY A 35 33.42 16.88 -34.15
CA GLY A 35 32.88 16.14 -35.28
C GLY A 35 34.01 15.46 -36.05
N ALA A 36 33.65 14.61 -37.04
CA ALA A 36 34.62 13.95 -37.88
C ALA A 36 35.55 14.94 -38.62
N ASN A 37 35.01 16.07 -39.08
CA ASN A 37 35.68 17.10 -39.82
C ASN A 37 35.39 18.51 -39.27
N SER A 38 34.92 18.62 -38.05
CA SER A 38 34.64 19.91 -37.38
C SER A 38 35.02 19.87 -35.92
N ILE A 39 35.24 21.04 -35.33
CA ILE A 39 35.37 21.27 -33.90
C ILE A 39 34.62 22.55 -33.59
N GLU A 40 33.57 22.45 -32.76
CA GLU A 40 32.91 23.60 -32.17
C GLU A 40 33.55 23.87 -30.81
N VAL A 41 33.95 25.11 -30.55
CA VAL A 41 34.58 25.52 -29.30
C VAL A 41 33.72 26.58 -28.63
N GLU A 42 33.48 26.41 -27.33
CA GLU A 42 32.76 27.35 -26.48
C GLU A 42 33.74 27.91 -25.42
N TRP A 43 33.59 29.19 -25.09
CA TRP A 43 34.43 29.84 -24.06
C TRP A 43 33.65 30.90 -23.29
N PRO A 44 34.04 31.18 -22.03
CA PRO A 44 33.42 32.22 -21.21
C PRO A 44 33.80 33.61 -21.70
N GLY A 45 32.90 34.56 -21.55
CA GLY A 45 33.14 35.97 -21.80
C GLY A 45 34.18 36.56 -20.88
N VAL A 46 34.95 37.55 -21.42
CA VAL A 46 35.87 38.38 -20.67
C VAL A 46 35.30 39.79 -20.57
N ALA A 47 35.31 40.37 -19.37
CA ALA A 47 34.74 41.68 -19.12
C ALA A 47 35.42 42.76 -19.98
N ASP A 48 34.62 43.65 -20.57
CA ASP A 48 35.05 44.73 -21.51
C ASP A 48 35.65 44.24 -22.83
N ALA A 49 35.67 42.95 -23.15
CA ALA A 49 36.10 42.47 -24.44
C ALA A 49 35.13 42.92 -25.54
N THR A 50 35.68 43.38 -26.68
CA THR A 50 34.91 43.79 -27.86
C THR A 50 34.75 42.65 -28.86
N GLY A 51 35.52 41.60 -28.70
CA GLY A 51 35.50 40.40 -29.52
C GLY A 51 36.57 39.41 -29.09
N TYR A 52 36.68 38.33 -29.85
CA TYR A 52 37.71 37.30 -29.66
C TYR A 52 38.34 36.95 -31.00
N GLU A 53 39.66 36.98 -31.08
CA GLU A 53 40.39 36.33 -32.17
C GLU A 53 40.58 34.87 -31.76
N VAL A 54 40.03 33.95 -32.54
CA VAL A 54 40.18 32.51 -32.35
C VAL A 54 40.94 31.92 -33.52
N ALA A 55 41.83 30.97 -33.27
CA ALA A 55 42.57 30.28 -34.30
C ALA A 55 42.64 28.78 -33.96
N LEU A 56 42.56 27.96 -35.01
CA LEU A 56 42.77 26.53 -34.89
C LEU A 56 43.99 26.14 -35.75
N VAL A 57 45.02 25.65 -35.11
CA VAL A 57 46.33 25.35 -35.72
C VAL A 57 46.56 23.86 -35.69
N PRO A 58 46.64 23.14 -36.84
CA PRO A 58 46.99 21.73 -36.86
C PRO A 58 48.31 21.45 -36.18
N GLN A 59 48.39 20.50 -35.28
CA GLN A 59 49.62 20.18 -34.54
C GLN A 59 50.75 19.69 -35.50
N GLU A 60 50.38 18.92 -36.53
CA GLU A 60 51.36 18.37 -37.51
C GLU A 60 51.74 19.35 -38.58
N ASN A 61 50.97 20.40 -38.81
CA ASN A 61 51.30 21.44 -39.82
C ASN A 61 50.96 22.85 -39.33
N PRO A 62 51.77 23.45 -38.45
CA PRO A 62 51.54 24.76 -37.87
C PRO A 62 51.45 25.92 -38.85
N SER A 63 51.84 25.71 -40.12
CA SER A 63 51.74 26.73 -41.16
C SER A 63 50.30 26.96 -41.65
N PHE A 64 49.42 26.03 -41.40
CA PHE A 64 48.01 26.13 -41.80
C PHE A 64 47.17 26.55 -40.57
N VAL A 65 46.73 27.79 -40.60
CA VAL A 65 45.96 28.36 -39.46
C VAL A 65 44.56 28.73 -39.93
N ASN A 66 43.57 28.16 -39.34
CA ASN A 66 42.18 28.57 -39.53
C ASN A 66 41.83 29.61 -38.47
N LYS A 67 41.54 30.86 -38.89
CA LYS A 67 41.26 31.98 -37.97
C LYS A 67 39.88 32.56 -38.18
N ALA A 68 39.28 33.00 -37.07
CA ALA A 68 38.04 33.77 -37.06
C ALA A 68 38.09 34.87 -35.99
N VAL A 69 37.28 35.90 -36.18
CA VAL A 69 36.99 36.91 -35.15
C VAL A 69 35.54 36.82 -34.79
N VAL A 70 35.27 36.56 -33.52
CA VAL A 70 33.93 36.47 -32.96
C VAL A 70 33.64 37.75 -32.20
N PRO A 71 32.69 38.60 -32.63
CA PRO A 71 32.37 39.85 -31.91
C PRO A 71 31.70 39.55 -30.60
N ALA A 72 32.07 40.26 -29.54
CA ALA A 72 31.33 40.27 -28.29
C ALA A 72 30.17 41.24 -28.41
N ALA A 73 28.94 40.78 -28.23
CA ALA A 73 27.74 41.61 -28.19
C ALA A 73 27.57 42.21 -26.79
N GLU A 74 27.32 43.53 -26.69
CA GLU A 74 26.99 44.15 -25.39
C GLU A 74 25.75 43.50 -24.78
N GLY A 75 25.86 43.01 -23.55
CA GLY A 75 24.74 42.57 -22.70
C GLY A 75 24.30 41.13 -22.90
N VAL A 76 25.07 40.26 -23.49
CA VAL A 76 24.81 38.81 -23.55
C VAL A 76 25.66 38.11 -22.51
N ASP A 77 25.00 37.30 -21.66
CA ASP A 77 25.67 36.40 -20.71
C ASP A 77 26.53 35.38 -21.47
N ASP A 78 27.73 35.70 -21.70
CA ASP A 78 28.98 35.15 -21.22
C ASP A 78 29.40 33.79 -21.74
N VAL A 79 28.77 33.16 -22.72
CA VAL A 79 29.33 32.03 -23.44
C VAL A 79 29.33 32.33 -24.94
N PHE A 80 30.51 32.28 -25.55
CA PHE A 80 30.70 32.49 -26.99
C PHE A 80 31.08 31.16 -27.60
N SER A 81 30.73 30.94 -28.88
CA SER A 81 31.14 29.75 -29.62
C SER A 81 31.61 30.06 -31.03
N HIS A 82 32.40 29.14 -31.57
CA HIS A 82 32.78 29.13 -32.98
C HIS A 82 33.01 27.70 -33.47
N GLU A 83 32.40 27.35 -34.60
CA GLU A 83 32.62 26.06 -35.25
C GLU A 83 33.67 26.20 -36.37
N PHE A 84 34.74 25.42 -36.27
CA PHE A 84 35.72 25.21 -37.31
C PHE A 84 35.32 24.00 -38.14
N THR A 85 35.15 24.16 -39.45
CA THR A 85 34.75 23.09 -40.38
C THR A 85 35.85 22.73 -41.38
N ASP A 86 35.61 21.70 -42.19
CA ASP A 86 36.54 21.19 -43.21
C ASP A 86 37.92 20.80 -42.66
N LEU A 87 37.94 20.32 -41.43
CA LEU A 87 39.15 19.89 -40.76
C LEU A 87 39.56 18.50 -41.25
N GLN A 88 40.86 18.25 -41.27
CA GLN A 88 41.39 16.90 -41.39
C GLN A 88 41.37 16.21 -40.02
N PRO A 89 41.13 14.91 -39.95
CA PRO A 89 41.22 14.18 -38.68
C PRO A 89 42.61 14.37 -38.04
N GLY A 90 42.64 14.80 -36.76
CA GLY A 90 43.91 15.04 -36.08
C GLY A 90 43.77 15.93 -34.83
N PHE A 91 44.92 16.28 -34.29
CA PHE A 91 45.05 17.21 -33.17
C PHE A 91 45.27 18.63 -33.62
N TYR A 92 44.69 19.58 -32.92
CA TYR A 92 44.76 21.01 -33.20
C TYR A 92 45.05 21.78 -31.91
N ILE A 93 45.79 22.86 -32.03
CA ILE A 93 45.96 23.85 -30.96
C ILE A 93 44.93 24.94 -31.23
N PHE A 94 43.95 25.04 -30.34
CA PHE A 94 43.02 26.17 -30.30
C PHE A 94 43.70 27.32 -29.56
N GLU A 95 43.75 28.46 -30.20
CA GLU A 95 44.31 29.68 -29.65
C GLU A 95 43.20 30.73 -29.56
N ILE A 96 43.15 31.48 -28.46
CA ILE A 96 42.17 32.54 -28.26
C ILE A 96 42.80 33.76 -27.58
N VAL A 97 42.42 34.94 -28.07
CA VAL A 97 42.74 36.24 -27.52
C VAL A 97 41.46 37.05 -27.37
N ALA A 98 41.20 37.61 -26.23
CA ALA A 98 40.13 38.58 -26.06
C ALA A 98 40.60 39.95 -26.55
N LEU A 99 39.84 40.61 -27.44
CA LEU A 99 40.19 41.82 -28.15
C LEU A 99 39.57 43.05 -27.46
N TYR A 100 40.33 44.16 -27.49
CA TYR A 100 39.89 45.49 -27.11
C TYR A 100 40.05 46.46 -28.27
N GLU A 101 39.05 46.53 -29.15
CA GLU A 101 39.10 47.34 -30.37
C GLU A 101 39.54 48.80 -30.23
N PRO A 102 39.21 49.52 -29.13
CA PRO A 102 39.69 50.88 -28.97
C PRO A 102 41.21 51.01 -28.97
N ASN A 103 41.92 50.00 -28.44
CA ASN A 103 43.37 49.94 -28.44
C ASN A 103 43.87 48.50 -28.28
N PRO A 104 44.42 47.86 -29.31
CA PRO A 104 44.92 46.48 -29.27
C PRO A 104 46.09 46.24 -28.30
N GLU A 105 46.73 47.28 -27.77
CA GLU A 105 47.72 47.11 -26.68
C GLU A 105 47.13 46.57 -25.41
N PHE A 106 45.78 46.60 -25.28
CA PHE A 106 45.04 46.07 -24.16
C PHE A 106 44.34 44.76 -24.45
N ASP A 107 44.62 44.10 -25.59
CA ASP A 107 44.18 42.73 -25.82
C ASP A 107 44.72 41.79 -24.73
N SER A 108 43.99 40.71 -24.46
CA SER A 108 44.44 39.72 -23.46
C SER A 108 45.70 38.97 -23.91
N GLU A 109 46.37 38.33 -22.97
CA GLU A 109 47.32 37.28 -23.31
C GLU A 109 46.60 36.14 -24.03
N LYS A 110 47.32 35.50 -24.97
CA LYS A 110 46.85 34.33 -25.71
C LYS A 110 46.71 33.14 -24.77
N VAL A 111 45.59 32.43 -24.89
CA VAL A 111 45.37 31.11 -24.28
C VAL A 111 45.43 30.06 -25.38
N SER A 112 46.05 28.92 -25.09
CA SER A 112 46.14 27.80 -26.03
C SER A 112 45.69 26.51 -25.38
N VAL A 113 44.81 25.76 -26.09
CA VAL A 113 44.27 24.48 -25.65
C VAL A 113 44.41 23.46 -26.76
N LEU A 114 44.86 22.25 -26.44
CA LEU A 114 44.94 21.17 -27.39
C LEU A 114 43.58 20.51 -27.56
N LEU A 115 43.11 20.41 -28.80
CA LEU A 115 41.81 19.79 -29.15
C LEU A 115 42.04 18.68 -30.18
N GLY A 116 41.05 17.83 -30.39
CA GLY A 116 41.05 16.79 -31.42
C GLY A 116 39.72 16.71 -32.16
N THR A 117 39.75 16.35 -33.42
CA THR A 117 38.54 15.93 -34.15
C THR A 117 38.01 14.63 -33.57
N GLU A 118 36.83 14.22 -34.00
CA GLU A 118 36.24 12.95 -33.55
C GLU A 118 37.28 11.79 -33.69
N GLY A 119 37.41 11.00 -32.60
CA GLY A 119 38.42 9.95 -32.50
C GLY A 119 39.82 10.42 -32.07
N PHE A 120 40.07 11.72 -31.83
CA PHE A 120 41.34 12.30 -31.37
C PHE A 120 41.11 13.12 -30.08
N LEU A 121 41.56 12.62 -28.94
CA LEU A 121 41.57 13.36 -27.66
C LEU A 121 42.99 13.86 -27.36
N ALA A 122 43.08 15.02 -26.75
CA ALA A 122 44.36 15.65 -26.37
C ALA A 122 44.98 15.05 -25.09
N GLY A 123 44.22 14.28 -24.35
CA GLY A 123 44.65 13.65 -23.09
C GLY A 123 43.52 12.81 -22.48
N PRO A 124 43.70 12.30 -21.26
CA PRO A 124 42.69 11.51 -20.59
C PRO A 124 41.35 12.25 -20.46
N LEU A 125 40.25 11.49 -20.55
CA LEU A 125 38.90 12.01 -20.33
C LEU A 125 38.76 12.59 -18.90
N LYS A 126 37.87 13.55 -18.77
CA LYS A 126 37.47 14.06 -17.44
C LYS A 126 36.80 12.95 -16.63
N THR A 127 37.10 12.86 -15.34
CA THR A 127 36.41 11.95 -14.45
C THR A 127 34.93 12.34 -14.34
N PRO A 128 33.97 11.41 -14.51
CA PRO A 128 32.54 11.70 -14.41
C PRO A 128 32.17 12.30 -13.07
N GLU A 129 31.16 13.16 -13.03
CA GLU A 129 30.47 13.55 -11.81
C GLU A 129 29.32 12.58 -11.60
N ALA A 130 29.30 11.89 -10.45
CA ALA A 130 28.37 10.80 -10.24
C ALA A 130 27.67 10.86 -8.89
N THR A 131 26.45 10.29 -8.85
CA THR A 131 25.65 10.07 -7.66
C THR A 131 25.18 8.63 -7.60
N ALA A 132 24.83 8.13 -6.40
CA ALA A 132 24.34 6.78 -6.25
C ALA A 132 23.09 6.73 -5.37
N SER A 133 22.25 5.71 -5.62
CA SER A 133 21.09 5.39 -4.81
C SER A 133 20.95 3.87 -4.67
N ALA A 134 20.25 3.42 -3.64
CA ALA A 134 20.04 2.01 -3.39
C ALA A 134 18.58 1.67 -3.12
N THR A 135 18.21 0.46 -3.52
CA THR A 135 17.09 -0.31 -2.97
C THR A 135 17.66 -1.53 -2.25
N SER A 136 16.83 -2.33 -1.58
CA SER A 136 17.32 -3.49 -0.83
C SER A 136 18.09 -4.52 -1.67
N TYR A 137 17.83 -4.57 -2.97
CA TYR A 137 18.43 -5.57 -3.86
C TYR A 137 19.22 -4.99 -5.01
N ALA A 138 19.36 -3.66 -5.09
CA ALA A 138 20.06 -3.01 -6.20
C ALA A 138 20.70 -1.70 -5.77
N VAL A 139 21.80 -1.38 -6.44
CA VAL A 139 22.46 -0.08 -6.39
C VAL A 139 22.50 0.50 -7.79
N THR A 140 22.07 1.74 -7.93
CA THR A 140 22.15 2.50 -9.18
C THR A 140 23.16 3.64 -9.01
N ILE A 141 24.13 3.71 -9.91
CA ILE A 141 25.03 4.86 -10.08
C ILE A 141 24.60 5.62 -11.32
N SER A 142 24.55 6.95 -11.24
CA SER A 142 24.20 7.85 -12.35
C SER A 142 25.27 8.94 -12.44
N TRP A 143 25.56 9.40 -13.64
CA TRP A 143 26.62 10.37 -13.91
C TRP A 143 26.23 11.35 -15.02
N GLU A 144 26.99 12.42 -15.12
CA GLU A 144 26.87 13.38 -16.22
C GLU A 144 27.70 12.96 -17.43
N THR A 145 27.28 13.40 -18.62
CA THR A 145 27.97 13.11 -19.86
C THR A 145 29.42 13.66 -19.83
N VAL A 146 30.36 12.84 -20.23
CA VAL A 146 31.74 13.25 -20.44
C VAL A 146 32.00 13.38 -21.94
N SER A 147 32.37 14.59 -22.37
CA SER A 147 32.65 14.86 -23.77
C SER A 147 33.79 13.96 -24.29
N GLY A 148 33.56 13.32 -25.43
CA GLY A 148 34.52 12.41 -26.07
C GLY A 148 34.53 10.99 -25.51
N ALA A 149 33.73 10.67 -24.52
CA ALA A 149 33.60 9.29 -24.02
C ALA A 149 32.94 8.39 -25.07
N SER A 150 33.53 7.23 -25.33
CA SER A 150 32.95 6.17 -26.16
C SER A 150 32.05 5.20 -25.36
N GLY A 151 32.06 5.30 -24.05
CA GLY A 151 31.29 4.50 -23.12
C GLY A 151 31.72 4.74 -21.69
N TYR A 152 31.14 3.97 -20.76
CA TYR A 152 31.45 4.05 -19.33
C TYR A 152 31.64 2.66 -18.75
N LYS A 153 32.51 2.54 -17.75
CA LYS A 153 32.68 1.35 -16.93
C LYS A 153 32.30 1.67 -15.49
N ALA A 154 31.22 1.05 -14.99
CA ALA A 154 30.83 1.13 -13.61
C ALA A 154 31.31 -0.12 -12.83
N VAL A 155 31.70 0.06 -11.58
CA VAL A 155 32.12 -1.01 -10.68
C VAL A 155 31.36 -0.91 -9.36
N LEU A 156 30.97 -2.08 -8.84
CA LEU A 156 30.43 -2.24 -7.48
C LEU A 156 31.46 -2.95 -6.62
N LYS A 157 31.70 -2.40 -5.44
CA LYS A 157 32.67 -2.94 -4.47
C LYS A 157 31.95 -3.33 -3.17
N GLU A 158 32.38 -4.44 -2.58
CA GLU A 158 32.03 -4.84 -1.22
C GLU A 158 33.33 -5.02 -0.42
N ALA A 159 33.43 -4.43 0.77
CA ALA A 159 34.64 -4.42 1.58
C ALA A 159 35.92 -4.02 0.81
N GLY A 160 35.80 -3.10 -0.15
CA GLY A 160 36.90 -2.60 -0.97
C GLY A 160 37.26 -3.47 -2.19
N ALA A 161 36.68 -4.65 -2.33
CA ALA A 161 36.90 -5.53 -3.48
C ALA A 161 35.81 -5.35 -4.53
N VAL A 162 36.17 -5.31 -5.83
CA VAL A 162 35.19 -5.29 -6.93
C VAL A 162 34.47 -6.62 -6.97
N VAL A 163 33.13 -6.59 -6.80
CA VAL A 163 32.25 -7.78 -6.83
C VAL A 163 31.41 -7.85 -8.10
N LYS A 164 31.11 -6.69 -8.72
CA LYS A 164 30.45 -6.62 -10.02
C LYS A 164 31.05 -5.46 -10.84
N GLU A 165 31.07 -5.63 -12.15
CA GLU A 165 31.42 -4.58 -13.08
C GLU A 165 30.51 -4.64 -14.31
N GLN A 166 30.29 -3.49 -14.93
CA GLN A 166 29.49 -3.38 -16.14
C GLN A 166 29.98 -2.24 -16.99
N SER A 167 30.12 -2.48 -18.30
CA SER A 167 30.37 -1.44 -19.31
C SER A 167 29.06 -1.12 -20.01
N VAL A 168 28.87 0.16 -20.32
CA VAL A 168 27.69 0.70 -21.02
C VAL A 168 28.12 1.67 -22.10
N ASP A 169 27.25 1.91 -23.07
CA ASP A 169 27.49 2.80 -24.20
C ASP A 169 27.54 4.27 -23.76
N ALA A 170 28.04 5.14 -24.64
CA ALA A 170 28.27 6.56 -24.36
C ALA A 170 26.99 7.36 -24.03
N ASP A 171 25.84 6.93 -24.52
CA ASP A 171 24.52 7.54 -24.26
C ASP A 171 23.87 7.08 -22.95
N ALA A 172 24.42 6.04 -22.33
CA ALA A 172 23.94 5.55 -21.05
C ALA A 172 24.56 6.36 -19.90
N LEU A 173 23.70 7.08 -19.16
CA LEU A 173 24.11 7.93 -18.03
C LEU A 173 23.82 7.29 -16.67
N SER A 174 23.57 5.99 -16.63
CA SER A 174 23.37 5.22 -15.40
C SER A 174 23.66 3.75 -15.59
N CYS A 175 23.97 3.08 -14.49
CA CYS A 175 24.15 1.64 -14.41
C CYS A 175 23.52 1.11 -13.11
N THR A 176 22.79 -0.01 -13.18
CA THR A 176 22.17 -0.64 -12.01
C THR A 176 22.74 -2.03 -11.78
N PHE A 177 23.30 -2.25 -10.61
CA PHE A 177 23.74 -3.55 -10.12
C PHE A 177 22.60 -4.18 -9.29
N GLY A 178 21.94 -5.18 -9.84
CA GLY A 178 20.87 -5.93 -9.19
C GLY A 178 21.36 -7.17 -8.43
N GLU A 179 20.43 -7.90 -7.81
CA GLU A 179 20.68 -9.15 -7.08
C GLU A 179 21.70 -8.97 -5.93
N LEU A 180 21.55 -7.88 -5.19
CA LEU A 180 22.37 -7.58 -4.03
C LEU A 180 21.71 -8.10 -2.74
N THR A 181 22.52 -8.20 -1.70
CA THR A 181 22.04 -8.58 -0.36
C THR A 181 21.48 -7.34 0.35
N PRO A 182 20.28 -7.40 0.93
CA PRO A 182 19.78 -6.34 1.80
C PRO A 182 20.65 -6.12 3.03
N ASP A 183 20.57 -4.92 3.62
CA ASP A 183 21.30 -4.53 4.83
C ASP A 183 22.82 -4.71 4.70
N ARG A 184 23.37 -4.21 3.59
CA ARG A 184 24.80 -4.31 3.26
C ARG A 184 25.38 -3.00 2.80
N ASP A 185 26.64 -2.77 3.14
CA ASP A 185 27.42 -1.64 2.68
C ASP A 185 28.15 -1.99 1.39
N TYR A 186 27.99 -1.14 0.40
CA TYR A 186 28.66 -1.19 -0.89
C TYR A 186 29.31 0.16 -1.21
N ALA A 187 30.18 0.15 -2.17
CA ALA A 187 30.66 1.37 -2.80
C ALA A 187 30.61 1.21 -4.32
N VAL A 188 30.32 2.30 -5.03
CA VAL A 188 30.27 2.32 -6.49
C VAL A 188 31.19 3.40 -7.03
N ALA A 189 31.75 3.14 -8.20
CA ALA A 189 32.55 4.11 -8.94
C ALA A 189 32.32 3.92 -10.45
N VAL A 190 32.52 4.98 -11.21
CA VAL A 190 32.41 4.96 -12.67
C VAL A 190 33.61 5.64 -13.31
N GLN A 191 34.00 5.15 -14.49
CA GLN A 191 35.08 5.64 -15.32
C GLN A 191 34.55 5.88 -16.73
N ALA A 192 34.89 7.00 -17.35
CA ALA A 192 34.64 7.23 -18.76
C ALA A 192 35.69 6.52 -19.61
N LEU A 193 35.26 5.85 -20.68
CA LEU A 193 36.09 5.05 -21.56
C LEU A 193 36.34 5.77 -22.89
N TYR A 194 37.56 5.60 -23.40
CA TYR A 194 37.93 6.04 -24.73
C TYR A 194 38.46 4.84 -25.52
N GLU A 195 37.62 4.27 -26.37
CA GLU A 195 37.87 2.98 -27.03
C GLU A 195 39.16 3.00 -27.89
N SER A 196 39.42 4.11 -28.59
CA SER A 196 40.56 4.22 -29.50
C SER A 196 41.93 4.22 -28.81
N LYS A 197 41.98 4.67 -27.54
CA LYS A 197 43.19 4.72 -26.71
C LYS A 197 42.81 4.53 -25.23
N PRO A 198 42.89 3.32 -24.72
CA PRO A 198 42.52 3.04 -23.31
C PRO A 198 43.32 3.83 -22.26
N GLU A 199 44.52 4.31 -22.62
CA GLU A 199 45.33 5.20 -21.77
C GLU A 199 44.71 6.59 -21.59
N TYR A 200 43.67 6.92 -22.36
CA TYR A 200 42.90 8.16 -22.24
C TYR A 200 41.57 7.97 -21.50
N ASN A 201 41.30 6.79 -20.99
CA ASN A 201 40.21 6.61 -20.05
C ASN A 201 40.38 7.59 -18.89
N SER A 202 39.29 8.06 -18.33
CA SER A 202 39.33 8.85 -17.10
C SER A 202 39.84 8.02 -15.91
N GLU A 203 40.22 8.67 -14.84
CA GLU A 203 40.26 7.98 -13.56
C GLU A 203 38.84 7.53 -13.15
N PHE A 204 38.74 6.54 -12.29
CA PHE A 204 37.47 6.24 -11.64
C PHE A 204 37.09 7.40 -10.72
N THR A 205 35.78 7.65 -10.56
CA THR A 205 35.31 8.51 -9.48
C THR A 205 35.83 8.01 -8.14
N ALA A 206 35.87 8.88 -7.13
CA ALA A 206 36.00 8.42 -5.75
C ALA A 206 34.85 7.43 -5.44
N ASP A 207 35.16 6.45 -4.59
CA ASP A 207 34.14 5.48 -4.14
C ASP A 207 32.97 6.18 -3.45
N ILE A 208 31.78 6.04 -4.01
CA ILE A 208 30.53 6.55 -3.43
C ILE A 208 29.95 5.45 -2.56
N ALA A 209 29.99 5.65 -1.24
CA ALA A 209 29.43 4.71 -0.29
C ALA A 209 27.89 4.70 -0.37
N VAL A 210 27.31 3.52 -0.33
CA VAL A 210 25.88 3.30 -0.41
C VAL A 210 25.49 2.07 0.41
N HIS A 211 24.40 2.17 1.15
CA HIS A 211 23.86 1.08 1.97
C HIS A 211 22.55 0.57 1.36
N THR A 212 22.44 -0.75 1.14
CA THR A 212 21.18 -1.37 0.72
C THR A 212 20.25 -1.49 1.91
N PRO A 213 19.03 -0.91 1.86
CA PRO A 213 18.10 -0.97 2.98
C PRO A 213 17.77 -2.41 3.43
N ALA A 214 17.59 -2.58 4.73
CA ALA A 214 17.08 -3.83 5.30
C ALA A 214 15.66 -4.14 4.80
N LEU A 215 15.25 -5.40 4.87
CA LEU A 215 13.85 -5.77 4.60
C LEU A 215 12.97 -5.42 5.80
N LEU A 216 11.70 -5.17 5.53
CA LEU A 216 10.69 -5.18 6.58
C LEU A 216 10.64 -6.55 7.26
N THR A 217 10.31 -6.57 8.54
CA THR A 217 10.16 -7.80 9.31
C THR A 217 9.10 -8.70 8.66
N ARG A 218 9.43 -9.98 8.46
CA ARG A 218 8.51 -11.00 7.96
C ARG A 218 7.31 -11.14 8.89
N PRO A 219 6.05 -11.09 8.38
CA PRO A 219 4.88 -11.29 9.21
C PRO A 219 4.81 -12.71 9.79
N VAL A 220 4.40 -12.82 11.05
CA VAL A 220 3.99 -14.10 11.63
C VAL A 220 2.49 -14.24 11.39
N VAL A 221 2.11 -15.22 10.58
CA VAL A 221 0.73 -15.46 10.14
C VAL A 221 0.15 -16.64 10.92
N HIS A 222 -1.07 -16.50 11.39
CA HIS A 222 -1.77 -17.55 12.15
C HIS A 222 -3.29 -17.44 11.95
N LEU A 223 -4.04 -18.44 12.36
CA LEU A 223 -5.50 -18.33 12.46
C LEU A 223 -5.88 -17.41 13.61
N TYR A 224 -6.99 -16.73 13.46
CA TYR A 224 -7.57 -15.95 14.54
C TYR A 224 -8.17 -16.89 15.59
N ASP A 225 -7.69 -16.82 16.83
CA ASP A 225 -8.08 -17.71 17.94
C ASP A 225 -9.56 -17.57 18.36
N GLY A 226 -10.20 -16.45 17.99
CA GLY A 226 -11.60 -16.18 18.35
C GLY A 226 -12.64 -16.79 17.43
N PHE A 227 -12.23 -17.49 16.37
CA PHE A 227 -13.16 -18.03 15.39
C PHE A 227 -12.62 -19.30 14.74
N GLU A 228 -13.46 -20.35 14.73
CA GLU A 228 -13.07 -21.62 14.13
C GLU A 228 -13.10 -21.58 12.60
N VAL A 229 -12.25 -22.37 11.96
CA VAL A 229 -12.30 -22.58 10.51
C VAL A 229 -13.56 -23.35 10.19
N THR A 230 -14.36 -22.85 9.25
CA THR A 230 -15.58 -23.53 8.79
C THR A 230 -15.32 -24.30 7.48
N HIS A 231 -16.38 -24.89 6.93
CA HIS A 231 -16.26 -25.60 5.66
C HIS A 231 -15.98 -24.69 4.45
N ASN A 232 -16.19 -23.37 4.59
CA ASN A 232 -16.05 -22.42 3.48
C ASN A 232 -15.37 -21.12 3.85
N MET A 233 -14.82 -20.99 5.08
CA MET A 233 -14.24 -19.75 5.58
C MET A 233 -13.12 -19.99 6.59
N ALA A 234 -12.13 -19.09 6.59
CA ALA A 234 -11.11 -18.98 7.64
C ALA A 234 -10.79 -17.52 7.90
N ILE A 235 -10.50 -17.17 9.13
CA ILE A 235 -10.01 -15.85 9.53
C ILE A 235 -8.53 -15.97 9.84
N VAL A 236 -7.72 -15.23 9.09
CA VAL A 236 -6.27 -15.20 9.25
C VAL A 236 -5.87 -13.87 9.89
N GLU A 237 -4.98 -13.93 10.86
CA GLU A 237 -4.41 -12.79 11.56
C GLU A 237 -2.88 -12.81 11.39
N TRP A 238 -2.23 -11.65 11.46
CA TRP A 238 -0.78 -11.56 11.43
C TRP A 238 -0.27 -10.47 12.35
N ASP A 239 0.94 -10.64 12.84
CA ASP A 239 1.57 -9.66 13.72
C ASP A 239 2.06 -8.43 12.92
N ILE A 240 1.94 -7.27 13.55
CA ILE A 240 2.48 -6.01 13.05
C ILE A 240 3.64 -5.58 13.93
N ASP A 241 4.77 -5.26 13.30
CA ASP A 241 5.83 -4.54 13.99
C ASP A 241 5.43 -3.07 14.14
N ALA A 242 5.18 -2.65 15.38
CA ALA A 242 4.74 -1.30 15.69
C ALA A 242 5.73 -0.21 15.25
N ALA A 243 7.04 -0.52 15.24
CA ALA A 243 8.09 0.41 14.82
C ALA A 243 8.08 0.67 13.30
N GLN A 244 7.47 -0.23 12.52
CA GLN A 244 7.41 -0.18 11.06
C GLN A 244 5.97 -0.03 10.53
N GLN A 245 5.02 0.31 11.38
CA GLN A 245 3.58 0.26 11.04
C GLN A 245 3.13 1.40 10.13
N SER A 246 3.70 2.59 10.29
CA SER A 246 3.21 3.80 9.63
C SER A 246 3.47 3.85 8.12
N ASP A 247 4.44 3.06 7.65
CA ASP A 247 5.01 3.20 6.31
C ASP A 247 4.79 1.96 5.43
N THR A 248 3.84 1.09 5.79
CA THR A 248 3.67 -0.17 5.07
C THR A 248 2.27 -0.39 4.52
N LYS A 249 2.21 -1.03 3.37
CA LYS A 249 1.02 -1.70 2.85
C LYS A 249 1.15 -3.20 3.06
N THR A 250 0.09 -3.94 2.77
CA THR A 250 0.07 -5.41 2.89
C THR A 250 -0.38 -6.03 1.58
N SER A 251 0.30 -7.06 1.13
CA SER A 251 -0.18 -7.97 0.09
C SER A 251 -0.63 -9.26 0.74
N LEU A 252 -1.77 -9.77 0.29
CA LEU A 252 -2.35 -11.02 0.78
C LEU A 252 -2.59 -11.96 -0.39
N GLN A 253 -2.29 -13.24 -0.18
CA GLN A 253 -2.58 -14.30 -1.13
C GLN A 253 -3.17 -15.50 -0.40
N LEU A 254 -4.03 -16.24 -1.09
CA LEU A 254 -4.47 -17.56 -0.68
C LEU A 254 -4.24 -18.53 -1.82
N LEU A 255 -3.62 -19.67 -1.53
CA LEU A 255 -3.30 -20.70 -2.49
C LEU A 255 -4.01 -22.01 -2.13
N GLU A 256 -4.51 -22.71 -3.15
CA GLU A 256 -4.93 -24.13 -3.11
C GLU A 256 -3.82 -24.93 -3.82
N GLY A 257 -2.92 -25.53 -3.06
CA GLY A 257 -1.67 -26.06 -3.63
C GLY A 257 -0.84 -24.95 -4.27
N SER A 258 -0.58 -25.03 -5.57
CA SER A 258 0.10 -23.97 -6.34
C SER A 258 -0.85 -22.96 -6.99
N LYS A 259 -2.16 -23.21 -6.92
CA LYS A 259 -3.17 -22.36 -7.56
C LYS A 259 -3.48 -21.16 -6.68
N LEU A 260 -3.31 -19.96 -7.22
CA LEU A 260 -3.67 -18.71 -6.55
C LEU A 260 -5.20 -18.53 -6.59
N ILE A 261 -5.83 -18.44 -5.41
CA ILE A 261 -7.28 -18.26 -5.24
C ILE A 261 -7.62 -16.82 -4.95
N TYR A 262 -6.85 -16.17 -4.06
CA TYR A 262 -6.98 -14.75 -3.70
C TYR A 262 -5.65 -14.05 -3.91
N ASN A 263 -5.72 -12.83 -4.44
CA ASN A 263 -4.53 -11.99 -4.61
C ASN A 263 -4.90 -10.51 -4.40
N PHE A 264 -4.50 -9.98 -3.27
CA PHE A 264 -4.65 -8.56 -2.94
C PHE A 264 -3.26 -7.96 -2.83
N SER A 265 -2.93 -7.03 -3.70
CA SER A 265 -1.64 -6.37 -3.67
C SER A 265 -1.73 -4.96 -3.10
N LYS A 266 -0.73 -4.58 -2.29
CA LYS A 266 -0.56 -3.22 -1.74
C LYS A 266 -1.79 -2.66 -1.02
N TRP A 267 -2.53 -3.54 -0.38
CA TRP A 267 -3.64 -3.16 0.44
C TRP A 267 -3.18 -2.32 1.65
N GLY A 268 -3.84 -1.18 1.88
CA GLY A 268 -3.52 -0.33 3.02
C GLY A 268 -3.72 -1.06 4.34
N LEU A 269 -2.80 -0.88 5.28
CA LEU A 269 -3.02 -1.37 6.64
C LEU A 269 -4.28 -0.74 7.24
N PRO A 270 -5.02 -1.51 8.05
CA PRO A 270 -6.02 -0.93 8.93
C PRO A 270 -5.41 0.22 9.73
N SER A 271 -6.20 1.24 10.00
CA SER A 271 -5.73 2.39 10.77
C SER A 271 -5.04 1.93 12.06
N ALA A 272 -4.10 2.73 12.57
CA ALA A 272 -3.40 2.50 13.84
C ALA A 272 -4.30 2.16 15.05
N LYS A 273 -5.60 2.26 14.88
CA LYS A 273 -6.63 1.87 15.84
C LYS A 273 -6.66 0.36 16.11
N TYR A 274 -6.15 -0.46 15.20
CA TYR A 274 -6.29 -1.92 15.28
C TYR A 274 -4.92 -2.57 15.36
N LYS A 275 -4.62 -3.16 16.49
CA LYS A 275 -3.34 -3.80 16.82
C LYS A 275 -3.06 -5.07 16.01
N PHE A 276 -4.10 -5.73 15.55
CA PHE A 276 -4.03 -7.03 14.91
C PHE A 276 -4.78 -7.00 13.58
N PRO A 277 -4.08 -6.94 12.46
CA PRO A 277 -4.71 -7.02 11.16
C PRO A 277 -5.21 -8.45 10.91
N ARG A 278 -6.43 -8.55 10.37
CA ARG A 278 -7.09 -9.80 10.06
C ARG A 278 -7.69 -9.76 8.67
N PHE A 279 -7.88 -10.93 8.09
CA PHE A 279 -8.62 -11.08 6.84
C PHE A 279 -9.48 -12.34 6.85
N VAL A 280 -10.72 -12.23 6.34
CA VAL A 280 -11.62 -13.36 6.14
C VAL A 280 -11.45 -13.90 4.74
N PHE A 281 -10.91 -15.09 4.63
CA PHE A 281 -10.96 -15.86 3.40
C PHE A 281 -12.25 -16.67 3.38
N GLY A 282 -13.17 -16.36 2.46
CA GLY A 282 -14.46 -17.02 2.36
C GLY A 282 -14.73 -17.58 0.98
N GLY A 283 -15.86 -18.27 0.82
CA GLY A 283 -16.20 -18.96 -0.42
C GLY A 283 -15.26 -20.13 -0.75
N LEU A 284 -14.64 -20.70 0.29
CA LEU A 284 -13.69 -21.80 0.16
C LEU A 284 -14.43 -23.13 -0.06
N LYS A 285 -13.71 -24.12 -0.55
CA LYS A 285 -14.23 -25.50 -0.67
C LYS A 285 -14.06 -26.23 0.65
N ALA A 286 -15.04 -27.06 1.00
CA ALA A 286 -14.94 -27.94 2.16
C ALA A 286 -13.80 -28.97 2.03
N ASN A 287 -13.29 -29.45 3.15
CA ASN A 287 -12.22 -30.45 3.23
C ASN A 287 -10.98 -30.12 2.35
N THR A 288 -10.65 -28.84 2.22
CA THR A 288 -9.60 -28.38 1.32
C THR A 288 -8.52 -27.64 2.08
N THR A 289 -7.27 -27.97 1.76
CA THR A 289 -6.12 -27.33 2.37
C THR A 289 -5.70 -26.09 1.58
N TYR A 290 -5.51 -25.00 2.29
CA TYR A 290 -5.10 -23.71 1.75
C TYR A 290 -3.86 -23.19 2.47
N THR A 291 -3.06 -22.38 1.76
CA THR A 291 -1.95 -21.62 2.34
C THR A 291 -2.23 -20.14 2.18
N ALA A 292 -2.38 -19.44 3.29
CA ALA A 292 -2.43 -17.99 3.34
C ALA A 292 -1.02 -17.43 3.37
N ARG A 293 -0.77 -16.40 2.56
CA ARG A 293 0.53 -15.72 2.46
C ARG A 293 0.33 -14.22 2.68
N ILE A 294 1.15 -13.66 3.52
CA ILE A 294 1.11 -12.22 3.86
C ILE A 294 2.50 -11.64 3.63
N GLN A 295 2.58 -10.50 2.95
CA GLN A 295 3.80 -9.74 2.73
C GLN A 295 3.59 -8.29 3.12
N ARG A 296 4.53 -7.70 3.80
CA ARG A 296 4.57 -6.27 4.08
C ARG A 296 5.26 -5.55 2.93
N ILE A 297 4.63 -4.53 2.40
CA ILE A 297 5.12 -3.74 1.27
C ILE A 297 5.60 -2.40 1.79
N SER A 298 6.84 -2.07 1.52
CA SER A 298 7.43 -0.80 1.93
C SER A 298 6.78 0.38 1.18
N ALA A 299 6.48 1.43 1.91
CA ALA A 299 6.06 2.70 1.32
C ALA A 299 7.24 3.52 0.80
N ASP A 300 8.45 3.24 1.29
CA ASP A 300 9.68 3.96 0.93
C ASP A 300 10.83 2.95 0.77
N ALA A 301 11.10 2.58 -0.47
CA ALA A 301 12.13 1.62 -0.82
C ALA A 301 13.57 2.09 -0.48
N SER A 302 13.76 3.38 -0.17
CA SER A 302 15.05 3.91 0.29
C SER A 302 15.32 3.63 1.76
N LYS A 303 14.26 3.30 2.55
CA LYS A 303 14.37 2.98 3.99
C LYS A 303 14.31 1.50 4.26
N PHE A 304 13.39 0.80 3.60
CA PHE A 304 13.19 -0.64 3.75
C PHE A 304 12.79 -1.27 2.43
N GLY A 305 13.20 -2.50 2.20
CA GLY A 305 12.62 -3.35 1.18
C GLY A 305 11.36 -4.06 1.66
N ASP A 306 10.60 -4.63 0.74
CA ASP A 306 9.45 -5.47 1.06
C ASP A 306 9.88 -6.67 1.92
N SER A 307 9.00 -7.11 2.83
CA SER A 307 9.32 -8.30 3.63
C SER A 307 9.32 -9.57 2.79
N GLU A 308 9.89 -10.62 3.34
CA GLU A 308 9.57 -11.97 2.88
C GLU A 308 8.10 -12.30 3.17
N TRP A 309 7.55 -13.28 2.45
CA TRP A 309 6.21 -13.79 2.69
C TRP A 309 6.15 -14.57 4.01
N GLY A 310 5.24 -14.16 4.91
CA GLY A 310 4.78 -15.00 6.01
C GLY A 310 3.71 -15.96 5.48
N GLU A 311 3.70 -17.20 5.97
CA GLU A 311 2.78 -18.24 5.48
C GLU A 311 2.14 -18.99 6.63
N TYR A 312 0.88 -19.38 6.44
CA TYR A 312 0.15 -20.28 7.31
C TYR A 312 -0.74 -21.21 6.51
N THR A 313 -0.71 -22.49 6.82
CA THR A 313 -1.52 -23.50 6.14
C THR A 313 -2.63 -23.98 7.06
N PHE A 314 -3.86 -24.04 6.53
CA PHE A 314 -5.04 -24.51 7.25
C PHE A 314 -5.88 -25.40 6.33
N THR A 315 -6.80 -26.16 6.92
CA THR A 315 -7.75 -27.01 6.18
C THR A 315 -9.16 -26.66 6.62
N THR A 316 -10.05 -26.42 5.64
CA THR A 316 -11.49 -26.21 5.89
C THR A 316 -12.13 -27.50 6.37
N THR A 317 -13.16 -27.36 7.20
CA THR A 317 -13.92 -28.51 7.72
C THR A 317 -14.77 -29.17 6.64
N ALA A 318 -15.36 -30.33 6.96
CA ALA A 318 -16.45 -30.86 6.18
C ALA A 318 -17.68 -29.95 6.30
N LYS A 319 -18.49 -29.89 5.24
CA LYS A 319 -19.82 -29.30 5.36
C LYS A 319 -20.69 -30.22 6.19
N GLU A 320 -21.29 -29.68 7.26
CA GLU A 320 -22.19 -30.44 8.08
C GLU A 320 -23.47 -30.83 7.33
N ASP A 321 -23.98 -32.03 7.62
CA ASP A 321 -25.26 -32.48 7.11
C ASP A 321 -26.37 -32.13 8.11
N HIS A 322 -27.24 -31.25 7.68
CA HIS A 322 -28.42 -30.80 8.48
C HIS A 322 -29.75 -31.33 7.91
N SER A 323 -29.70 -32.39 7.11
CA SER A 323 -30.89 -32.96 6.47
C SER A 323 -31.89 -33.52 7.47
N ASP A 324 -31.48 -33.84 8.69
CA ASP A 324 -32.31 -34.30 9.81
C ASP A 324 -32.92 -33.16 10.62
N CYS A 325 -32.54 -31.91 10.34
CA CYS A 325 -33.03 -30.75 11.10
C CYS A 325 -34.37 -30.28 10.59
N LEU A 326 -35.21 -29.81 11.50
CA LEU A 326 -36.42 -29.05 11.17
C LEU A 326 -36.10 -27.67 10.66
N PHE A 327 -35.02 -27.10 11.18
CA PHE A 327 -34.44 -25.81 10.80
C PHE A 327 -32.97 -25.78 11.18
N TYR A 328 -32.17 -25.11 10.35
CA TYR A 328 -30.82 -24.74 10.71
C TYR A 328 -30.41 -23.39 10.08
N ALA A 329 -29.53 -22.68 10.73
CA ALA A 329 -28.89 -21.46 10.23
C ALA A 329 -27.49 -21.35 10.87
N ASP A 330 -26.49 -21.80 10.15
CA ASP A 330 -25.08 -21.74 10.53
C ASP A 330 -24.39 -20.47 10.01
N PHE A 331 -25.11 -19.65 9.24
CA PHE A 331 -24.66 -18.41 8.62
C PHE A 331 -23.37 -18.51 7.77
N ASN A 332 -22.75 -19.64 7.66
CA ASN A 332 -21.45 -19.87 7.01
C ASN A 332 -21.42 -19.50 5.53
N GLU A 333 -22.57 -19.54 4.84
CA GLU A 333 -22.66 -19.05 3.46
C GLU A 333 -22.57 -17.51 3.35
N HIS A 334 -22.62 -16.81 4.48
CA HIS A 334 -22.57 -15.36 4.59
C HIS A 334 -21.28 -14.88 5.23
N TRP A 335 -20.15 -15.37 4.73
CA TRP A 335 -18.82 -15.01 5.20
C TRP A 335 -18.41 -13.55 4.90
N TRP A 336 -19.19 -12.84 4.12
CA TRP A 336 -19.04 -11.44 3.75
C TRP A 336 -19.97 -10.50 4.57
N GLY A 337 -19.77 -9.20 4.39
CA GLY A 337 -20.62 -8.18 4.98
C GLY A 337 -20.31 -7.88 6.44
N GLY A 338 -21.18 -7.13 7.04
CA GLY A 338 -21.14 -6.89 8.46
C GLY A 338 -20.81 -5.49 8.91
N ASN A 339 -21.28 -5.18 10.09
CA ASN A 339 -20.75 -4.12 10.89
C ASN A 339 -19.35 -4.58 11.32
N GLY A 340 -18.33 -4.07 10.66
CA GLY A 340 -16.95 -4.46 10.84
C GLY A 340 -16.35 -4.37 12.23
N ALA A 341 -17.20 -4.13 13.23
CA ALA A 341 -16.75 -3.76 14.54
C ALA A 341 -16.00 -4.85 15.29
N ALA A 342 -16.25 -6.11 15.07
CA ALA A 342 -15.69 -7.10 15.97
C ALA A 342 -14.74 -8.13 15.31
N ILE A 343 -15.07 -8.61 14.11
CA ILE A 343 -14.18 -9.52 13.38
C ILE A 343 -13.33 -8.76 12.39
N ALA A 344 -13.91 -7.73 11.83
CA ALA A 344 -13.47 -7.09 10.62
C ALA A 344 -12.71 -5.79 10.87
N PHE A 345 -12.08 -5.61 12.01
CA PHE A 345 -11.27 -4.44 12.23
C PHE A 345 -10.16 -4.33 11.19
N GLY A 346 -10.47 -3.57 10.13
CA GLY A 346 -9.56 -3.33 9.03
C GLY A 346 -9.47 -4.46 8.00
N MET A 347 -10.38 -5.41 8.02
CA MET A 347 -10.38 -6.53 7.10
C MET A 347 -10.92 -6.24 5.72
N TYR A 348 -11.65 -5.18 5.56
CA TYR A 348 -12.17 -4.82 4.27
C TYR A 348 -11.30 -3.73 3.67
N PRO A 349 -10.68 -3.99 2.52
CA PRO A 349 -10.00 -2.92 1.82
C PRO A 349 -10.98 -1.77 1.63
N LYS A 350 -10.59 -0.60 2.02
CA LYS A 350 -11.29 0.64 1.62
C LYS A 350 -11.02 0.87 0.13
N THR A 351 -11.20 -0.16 -0.68
CA THR A 351 -10.79 -0.37 -1.84
C THR A 351 -10.74 0.19 -2.99
N GLU A 352 -9.79 0.20 -3.53
CA GLU A 352 -9.55 0.53 -4.93
C GLU A 352 -9.85 -0.72 -5.74
N LYS A 353 -10.74 -0.57 -6.68
CA LYS A 353 -11.21 -1.64 -7.55
C LYS A 353 -10.09 -2.31 -8.34
N ASP A 354 -8.93 -1.66 -8.39
CA ASP A 354 -7.86 -2.01 -9.31
C ASP A 354 -6.97 -3.15 -8.81
N ASP A 355 -7.04 -3.46 -7.51
CA ASP A 355 -6.22 -4.48 -6.90
C ASP A 355 -6.93 -5.83 -6.70
N LEU A 356 -8.17 -5.95 -7.13
CA LEU A 356 -8.97 -7.15 -6.97
C LEU A 356 -9.01 -7.93 -8.28
N THR A 357 -8.64 -9.20 -8.23
CA THR A 357 -8.76 -10.08 -9.39
C THR A 357 -10.16 -10.68 -9.47
N GLY A 358 -10.90 -10.35 -10.54
CA GLY A 358 -12.15 -11.03 -10.89
C GLY A 358 -13.28 -10.89 -9.86
N ASP A 359 -13.88 -11.99 -9.48
CA ASP A 359 -15.10 -12.07 -8.65
C ASP A 359 -14.92 -11.58 -7.19
N LEU A 360 -13.72 -11.23 -6.79
CA LEU A 360 -13.42 -10.72 -5.45
C LEU A 360 -13.90 -9.28 -5.21
N THR A 361 -14.42 -8.61 -6.21
CA THR A 361 -15.15 -7.34 -6.04
C THR A 361 -16.32 -7.45 -5.05
N GLN A 362 -16.77 -8.65 -4.78
CA GLN A 362 -17.78 -8.93 -3.75
C GLN A 362 -17.26 -8.74 -2.31
N LEU A 363 -15.94 -8.82 -2.11
CA LEU A 363 -15.31 -8.60 -0.80
C LEU A 363 -15.00 -7.14 -0.50
N ALA A 364 -14.96 -6.31 -1.52
CA ALA A 364 -14.68 -4.89 -1.40
C ALA A 364 -15.90 -4.14 -0.85
N TYR A 365 -16.11 -4.26 0.44
CA TYR A 365 -17.08 -3.44 1.14
C TYR A 365 -16.42 -2.14 1.60
N THR A 366 -16.81 -1.03 1.01
CA THR A 366 -16.49 0.30 1.54
C THR A 366 -17.63 0.79 2.41
N SER A 367 -17.33 1.30 3.59
CA SER A 367 -18.37 1.87 4.44
C SER A 367 -19.14 2.95 3.67
N GLY A 368 -20.41 2.75 3.46
CA GLY A 368 -21.30 3.69 2.79
C GLY A 368 -21.64 3.40 1.33
N THR A 369 -20.92 2.51 0.65
CA THR A 369 -21.27 2.13 -0.73
C THR A 369 -21.38 0.61 -0.81
N PRO A 370 -22.59 0.05 -0.90
CA PRO A 370 -22.74 -1.39 -1.06
C PRO A 370 -22.11 -1.83 -2.38
N VAL A 371 -21.34 -2.89 -2.35
CA VAL A 371 -20.97 -3.59 -3.57
C VAL A 371 -22.26 -4.07 -4.22
N LYS A 372 -22.36 -3.92 -5.54
CA LYS A 372 -23.54 -4.30 -6.29
C LYS A 372 -23.93 -5.73 -5.91
N ASN A 373 -25.13 -5.89 -5.35
CA ASN A 373 -25.72 -7.13 -4.84
C ASN A 373 -25.32 -7.56 -3.42
N MET A 374 -24.56 -6.76 -2.67
CA MET A 374 -24.40 -6.99 -1.23
C MET A 374 -25.27 -6.01 -0.46
N PRO A 375 -26.03 -6.49 0.52
CA PRO A 375 -26.74 -5.60 1.42
C PRO A 375 -25.74 -4.78 2.22
N ASN A 376 -26.01 -3.49 2.37
CA ASN A 376 -25.18 -2.63 3.20
C ASN A 376 -25.49 -2.87 4.68
N PRO A 377 -24.64 -3.55 5.43
CA PRO A 377 -24.91 -3.84 6.83
C PRO A 377 -24.77 -2.61 7.75
N ASN A 378 -24.20 -1.52 7.22
CA ASN A 378 -24.05 -0.27 7.96
C ASN A 378 -25.06 0.81 7.57
N SER A 379 -25.87 0.58 6.53
CA SER A 379 -26.99 1.47 6.31
C SER A 379 -27.97 1.27 7.45
N GLY A 380 -28.06 2.26 8.29
CA GLY A 380 -28.84 2.24 9.52
C GLY A 380 -29.93 1.20 9.52
N CYS A 381 -29.85 0.34 10.44
CA CYS A 381 -30.57 -0.92 10.54
C CYS A 381 -32.06 -0.92 10.23
N GLY A 382 -32.68 0.23 10.12
CA GLY A 382 -34.07 0.37 9.70
C GLY A 382 -34.26 0.48 8.18
N ALA A 383 -33.19 0.54 7.40
CA ALA A 383 -33.27 0.78 5.96
C ALA A 383 -32.98 -0.47 5.10
N VAL A 384 -32.66 -1.61 5.70
CA VAL A 384 -32.53 -2.86 4.96
C VAL A 384 -33.93 -3.36 4.65
N PRO A 385 -34.36 -3.41 3.36
CA PRO A 385 -35.68 -3.90 3.01
C PRO A 385 -35.90 -5.32 3.55
N ALA A 386 -37.11 -5.62 3.98
CA ALA A 386 -37.48 -6.96 4.46
C ALA A 386 -37.09 -8.09 3.48
N ASP A 387 -37.11 -7.79 2.20
CA ASP A 387 -36.70 -8.74 1.15
C ASP A 387 -35.20 -9.09 1.18
N TYR A 388 -34.34 -8.18 1.62
CA TYR A 388 -32.93 -8.48 1.83
C TYR A 388 -32.71 -9.41 3.02
N HIS A 389 -33.45 -9.24 4.10
CA HIS A 389 -33.42 -10.18 5.22
C HIS A 389 -33.83 -11.59 4.80
N ARG A 390 -34.73 -11.70 3.83
CA ARG A 390 -35.13 -12.99 3.27
C ARG A 390 -34.06 -13.62 2.39
N LEU A 391 -33.34 -12.81 1.62
CA LEU A 391 -32.25 -13.27 0.76
C LEU A 391 -31.02 -13.69 1.57
N PHE A 392 -30.80 -13.06 2.73
CA PHE A 392 -29.70 -13.41 3.60
C PHE A 392 -29.80 -14.78 4.22
N LEU A 393 -30.99 -15.24 4.39
CA LEU A 393 -31.29 -16.50 4.99
C LEU A 393 -31.77 -17.44 3.88
N SER A 394 -30.89 -17.69 2.92
CA SER A 394 -31.19 -18.58 1.79
C SER A 394 -31.67 -19.97 2.23
N GLN A 395 -31.37 -20.34 3.47
CA GLN A 395 -31.87 -21.53 4.14
C GLN A 395 -33.31 -21.35 4.64
N TRP A 396 -33.85 -20.13 4.63
CA TRP A 396 -35.20 -19.86 5.12
C TRP A 396 -36.19 -19.79 3.97
N ASP A 397 -37.18 -20.64 4.07
CA ASP A 397 -38.35 -20.52 3.23
C ASP A 397 -39.14 -19.27 3.63
N ALA A 398 -39.07 -18.22 2.83
CA ALA A 398 -39.75 -16.96 3.12
C ALA A 398 -41.27 -17.10 3.27
N SER A 399 -41.89 -18.14 2.67
CA SER A 399 -43.31 -18.43 2.82
C SER A 399 -43.69 -18.92 4.23
N LYS A 400 -42.70 -19.33 4.99
CA LYS A 400 -42.85 -19.81 6.38
C LYS A 400 -42.56 -18.74 7.43
N LEU A 401 -42.36 -17.49 7.01
CA LEU A 401 -42.18 -16.38 7.92
C LEU A 401 -43.49 -15.59 8.07
N PRO A 402 -43.71 -14.95 9.23
CA PRO A 402 -44.82 -14.03 9.39
C PRO A 402 -44.81 -12.94 8.31
N THR A 403 -45.98 -12.54 7.83
CA THR A 403 -46.12 -11.52 6.79
C THR A 403 -45.96 -10.10 7.29
N ALA A 404 -45.98 -9.88 8.61
CA ALA A 404 -45.83 -8.56 9.21
C ALA A 404 -44.38 -8.11 9.27
N THR A 405 -44.09 -6.91 8.78
CA THR A 405 -42.75 -6.31 8.71
C THR A 405 -42.10 -6.08 10.08
N GLU A 406 -42.85 -6.09 11.16
CA GLU A 406 -42.34 -5.82 12.50
C GLU A 406 -41.60 -7.00 13.14
N ASP A 407 -41.75 -8.20 12.60
CA ASP A 407 -41.22 -9.43 13.17
C ASP A 407 -39.99 -9.98 12.45
N TYR A 408 -39.49 -9.30 11.43
CA TYR A 408 -38.30 -9.69 10.74
C TYR A 408 -37.06 -9.07 11.38
N MET A 409 -36.09 -9.88 11.70
CA MET A 409 -34.68 -9.62 12.03
C MET A 409 -34.29 -8.14 12.13
N LEU A 410 -35.16 -7.32 12.74
CA LEU A 410 -34.88 -5.92 12.97
C LEU A 410 -33.57 -5.81 13.75
N ARG A 411 -32.64 -4.99 13.25
CA ARG A 411 -31.34 -4.76 13.89
C ARG A 411 -30.47 -6.02 13.99
N SER A 412 -30.56 -6.86 12.99
CA SER A 412 -29.68 -8.02 12.83
C SER A 412 -28.76 -7.83 11.65
N TYR A 413 -27.51 -8.26 11.80
CA TYR A 413 -26.45 -8.04 10.83
C TYR A 413 -25.65 -9.31 10.65
N LEU A 414 -25.37 -9.67 9.40
CA LEU A 414 -24.48 -10.76 9.10
C LEU A 414 -23.05 -10.26 8.94
N THR A 415 -22.11 -10.99 9.49
CA THR A 415 -20.68 -10.70 9.31
C THR A 415 -19.87 -11.97 9.51
N ALA A 416 -18.99 -12.28 8.56
CA ALA A 416 -18.05 -13.39 8.66
C ALA A 416 -18.66 -14.69 9.19
N GLY A 417 -19.84 -15.07 8.69
CA GLY A 417 -20.50 -16.31 9.04
C GLY A 417 -21.24 -16.32 10.36
N ILE A 418 -21.44 -15.18 11.02
CA ILE A 418 -22.23 -15.06 12.25
C ILE A 418 -23.28 -13.96 12.18
N LEU A 419 -24.27 -14.03 13.05
CA LEU A 419 -25.34 -13.05 13.16
C LEU A 419 -25.12 -12.17 14.38
N LYS A 420 -25.11 -10.85 14.18
CA LYS A 420 -25.13 -9.86 15.27
C LYS A 420 -26.56 -9.38 15.52
N PHE A 421 -27.00 -9.40 16.76
CA PHE A 421 -28.22 -8.76 17.21
C PHE A 421 -27.99 -7.35 17.75
N GLY A 422 -29.00 -6.51 17.60
CA GLY A 422 -29.14 -5.25 18.29
C GLY A 422 -28.23 -4.11 17.80
N SER A 423 -28.58 -2.93 18.28
CA SER A 423 -27.80 -1.71 18.18
C SER A 423 -27.74 -1.03 19.54
N THR A 424 -27.08 0.11 19.67
CA THR A 424 -27.04 0.91 20.90
C THR A 424 -28.43 1.32 21.40
N GLU A 425 -29.44 1.29 20.57
CA GLU A 425 -30.80 1.81 20.91
C GLU A 425 -31.92 0.80 20.71
N ASN A 426 -31.65 -0.34 20.09
CA ASN A 426 -32.70 -1.25 19.66
C ASN A 426 -32.28 -2.71 19.83
N ASN A 427 -33.27 -3.51 20.22
CA ASN A 427 -33.13 -4.97 20.27
C ASN A 427 -32.90 -5.58 18.89
N GLY A 428 -32.27 -6.74 18.88
CA GLY A 428 -32.26 -7.62 17.73
C GLY A 428 -33.13 -8.83 17.94
N TYR A 429 -33.72 -9.37 16.90
CA TYR A 429 -34.41 -10.64 16.93
C TYR A 429 -34.23 -11.45 15.65
N MET A 430 -34.38 -12.75 15.86
CA MET A 430 -34.36 -13.75 14.81
C MET A 430 -35.56 -14.69 15.01
N PRO A 431 -36.59 -14.64 14.14
CA PRO A 431 -37.64 -15.65 14.16
C PRO A 431 -37.12 -16.94 13.53
N ILE A 432 -37.47 -18.08 14.11
CA ILE A 432 -37.31 -19.38 13.49
C ILE A 432 -38.55 -19.63 12.64
N PRO A 433 -38.43 -19.93 11.35
CA PRO A 433 -39.58 -20.16 10.46
C PRO A 433 -40.52 -21.21 10.99
N TYR A 434 -41.81 -21.06 10.69
CA TYR A 434 -42.82 -22.07 11.05
C TYR A 434 -42.43 -23.45 10.54
N MET A 435 -42.40 -24.43 11.40
CA MET A 435 -42.05 -25.82 11.10
C MET A 435 -43.22 -26.56 10.44
N THR A 436 -43.58 -26.13 9.22
CA THR A 436 -44.77 -26.60 8.49
C THR A 436 -44.78 -28.11 8.20
N SER A 437 -43.63 -28.77 8.33
CA SER A 437 -43.51 -30.24 8.21
C SER A 437 -44.07 -31.01 9.43
N LEU A 438 -44.34 -30.31 10.53
CA LEU A 438 -44.92 -30.96 11.72
C LEU A 438 -46.40 -31.24 11.50
N THR A 439 -46.79 -32.48 11.71
CA THR A 439 -48.17 -32.94 11.58
C THR A 439 -48.97 -32.94 12.88
N GLY A 440 -48.34 -32.60 13.99
CA GLY A 440 -48.92 -32.53 15.32
C GLY A 440 -47.93 -32.04 16.38
N PRO A 441 -48.35 -31.91 17.62
CA PRO A 441 -47.49 -31.48 18.71
C PRO A 441 -46.25 -32.36 18.85
N THR A 442 -45.06 -31.74 18.82
CA THR A 442 -43.76 -32.42 18.80
C THR A 442 -42.86 -31.77 19.84
N THR A 443 -42.05 -32.55 20.53
CA THR A 443 -40.95 -32.02 21.33
C THR A 443 -39.76 -31.74 20.39
N VAL A 444 -39.23 -30.53 20.49
CA VAL A 444 -38.04 -30.12 19.73
C VAL A 444 -36.94 -29.64 20.65
N VAL A 445 -35.71 -29.75 20.17
CA VAL A 445 -34.53 -29.20 20.79
C VAL A 445 -34.01 -28.08 19.88
N LEU A 446 -33.97 -26.87 20.40
CA LEU A 446 -33.30 -25.72 19.81
C LEU A 446 -31.91 -25.64 20.41
N THR A 447 -30.87 -25.72 19.56
CA THR A 447 -29.48 -25.43 19.93
C THR A 447 -29.00 -24.22 19.19
N PHE A 448 -28.13 -23.44 19.80
CA PHE A 448 -27.44 -22.33 19.16
C PHE A 448 -26.26 -21.89 20.02
N LYS A 449 -25.36 -21.10 19.42
CA LYS A 449 -24.26 -20.46 20.10
C LYS A 449 -24.54 -18.97 20.29
N SER A 450 -24.13 -18.40 21.41
CA SER A 450 -24.19 -16.96 21.61
C SER A 450 -22.93 -16.41 22.29
N SER A 451 -22.59 -15.17 22.00
CA SER A 451 -21.51 -14.43 22.65
C SER A 451 -21.95 -12.99 22.93
N PRO A 452 -21.55 -12.39 24.07
CA PRO A 452 -21.78 -10.97 24.26
C PRO A 452 -21.04 -10.14 23.22
N TYR A 453 -21.63 -9.00 22.85
CA TYR A 453 -20.96 -8.05 21.99
C TYR A 453 -19.94 -7.25 22.79
N CYS A 454 -18.74 -7.10 22.26
CA CYS A 454 -17.72 -6.21 22.78
C CYS A 454 -17.18 -5.27 21.69
N GLU A 455 -16.84 -4.06 22.08
CA GLU A 455 -16.21 -3.08 21.21
C GLU A 455 -14.76 -2.84 21.64
N PRO A 456 -13.85 -2.60 20.71
CA PRO A 456 -12.52 -2.20 21.07
C PRO A 456 -12.51 -0.78 21.64
N ASN A 457 -11.60 -0.54 22.55
CA ASN A 457 -11.30 0.82 23.01
C ASN A 457 -10.94 1.71 21.81
N GLY A 458 -11.64 2.84 21.69
CA GLY A 458 -11.43 3.79 20.59
C GLY A 458 -10.04 4.41 20.54
N THR A 459 -9.27 4.34 21.62
CA THR A 459 -7.93 4.94 21.74
C THR A 459 -6.81 3.93 21.56
N THR A 460 -6.93 2.74 22.18
CA THR A 460 -5.85 1.74 22.18
C THR A 460 -6.08 0.62 21.17
N GLY A 461 -7.31 0.45 20.68
CA GLY A 461 -7.70 -0.69 19.84
C GLY A 461 -7.79 -2.01 20.60
N ASP A 462 -7.45 -2.04 21.89
CA ASP A 462 -7.56 -3.21 22.73
C ASP A 462 -9.02 -3.44 23.15
N LEU A 463 -9.40 -4.70 23.32
CA LEU A 463 -10.67 -5.03 23.95
C LEU A 463 -10.51 -4.87 25.47
N GLU A 464 -11.07 -3.80 26.02
CA GLU A 464 -10.99 -3.53 27.45
C GLU A 464 -12.33 -3.82 28.14
N VAL A 465 -12.27 -4.55 29.24
CA VAL A 465 -13.44 -4.84 30.09
C VAL A 465 -13.97 -3.58 30.76
N GLY A 466 -13.14 -2.58 30.99
CA GLY A 466 -13.51 -1.33 31.64
C GLY A 466 -14.18 -0.31 30.73
N ASN A 467 -13.84 -0.32 29.45
CA ASN A 467 -14.30 0.60 28.42
C ASN A 467 -15.03 -0.10 27.27
N ALA A 468 -14.91 -1.41 27.14
CA ALA A 468 -15.74 -2.18 26.25
C ALA A 468 -17.13 -2.28 26.85
N VAL A 469 -18.10 -1.75 26.12
CA VAL A 469 -19.50 -1.94 26.48
C VAL A 469 -19.83 -3.40 26.19
N LEU A 470 -19.87 -4.23 27.22
CA LEU A 470 -20.40 -5.57 27.12
C LEU A 470 -21.94 -5.45 27.04
N ASP A 471 -22.43 -5.32 25.84
CA ASP A 471 -23.87 -5.40 25.58
C ASP A 471 -24.32 -6.86 25.64
N GLY A 472 -25.58 -7.10 25.98
CA GLY A 472 -26.14 -8.45 26.10
C GLY A 472 -25.51 -9.28 27.22
N ARG A 473 -25.09 -8.63 28.30
CA ARG A 473 -24.26 -9.20 29.37
C ARG A 473 -24.82 -10.42 30.07
N GLU A 474 -26.11 -10.51 30.17
CA GLU A 474 -26.72 -11.65 30.85
C GLU A 474 -26.89 -12.83 29.90
N GLY A 475 -27.18 -12.58 28.64
CA GLY A 475 -27.49 -13.62 27.70
C GLY A 475 -28.45 -13.17 26.61
N VAL A 476 -29.03 -14.13 25.93
CA VAL A 476 -30.10 -13.92 24.96
C VAL A 476 -31.38 -14.59 25.45
N TRP A 477 -32.49 -14.16 24.90
CA TRP A 477 -33.80 -14.68 25.26
C TRP A 477 -34.34 -15.59 24.17
N VAL A 478 -34.98 -16.68 24.55
CA VAL A 478 -35.79 -17.53 23.67
C VAL A 478 -37.25 -17.40 24.09
N ARG A 479 -38.12 -17.01 23.14
CA ARG A 479 -39.53 -16.90 23.37
C ARG A 479 -40.37 -17.64 22.34
N LEU A 480 -41.52 -18.07 22.78
CA LEU A 480 -42.61 -18.55 21.93
C LEU A 480 -43.53 -17.36 21.63
N LYS A 481 -43.26 -16.62 20.56
CA LYS A 481 -44.07 -15.45 20.19
C LYS A 481 -45.48 -15.86 19.84
N GLU A 482 -45.64 -17.00 19.19
CA GLU A 482 -46.90 -17.72 19.00
C GLU A 482 -46.70 -19.12 19.56
N ALA A 483 -47.22 -19.37 20.72
CA ALA A 483 -46.98 -20.64 21.41
C ALA A 483 -47.82 -21.80 20.85
N ASP A 484 -49.06 -21.57 20.45
CA ASP A 484 -49.99 -22.59 19.97
C ASP A 484 -50.02 -23.86 20.87
N GLY A 485 -49.92 -23.66 22.17
CA GLY A 485 -49.89 -24.74 23.17
C GLY A 485 -48.50 -25.25 23.52
N ALA A 486 -47.47 -24.84 22.82
CA ALA A 486 -46.07 -25.20 23.12
C ALA A 486 -45.57 -24.56 24.42
N LYS A 487 -44.60 -25.20 25.06
CA LYS A 487 -43.96 -24.74 26.29
C LYS A 487 -42.47 -25.02 26.29
N ILE A 488 -41.67 -24.06 26.72
CA ILE A 488 -40.26 -24.26 27.03
C ILE A 488 -40.19 -24.99 28.38
N VAL A 489 -39.61 -26.16 28.40
CA VAL A 489 -39.57 -27.01 29.61
C VAL A 489 -38.18 -27.12 30.22
N LYS A 490 -37.11 -26.87 29.41
CA LYS A 490 -35.74 -26.93 29.87
C LYS A 490 -34.88 -25.92 29.09
N ALA A 491 -33.95 -25.26 29.73
CA ALA A 491 -32.96 -24.39 29.12
C ALA A 491 -31.61 -24.63 29.80
N ASP A 492 -30.55 -24.89 28.99
CA ASP A 492 -29.18 -25.15 29.42
C ASP A 492 -29.11 -26.16 30.60
N GLY A 493 -29.87 -27.24 30.47
CA GLY A 493 -29.90 -28.30 31.49
C GLY A 493 -30.83 -28.03 32.68
N VAL A 494 -31.39 -26.84 32.83
CA VAL A 494 -32.23 -26.42 33.95
C VAL A 494 -33.72 -26.45 33.55
N ALA A 495 -34.57 -27.01 34.42
CA ALA A 495 -36.02 -26.97 34.22
C ALA A 495 -36.54 -25.55 34.27
N VAL A 496 -37.42 -25.21 33.34
CA VAL A 496 -38.06 -23.89 33.26
C VAL A 496 -39.36 -23.87 34.08
N ALA A 497 -39.47 -22.86 34.94
CA ALA A 497 -40.71 -22.69 35.75
C ALA A 497 -41.90 -22.35 34.84
N ALA A 498 -43.10 -22.73 35.24
CA ALA A 498 -44.31 -22.61 34.43
C ALA A 498 -44.62 -21.17 33.99
N GLU A 499 -44.31 -20.19 34.85
CA GLU A 499 -44.45 -18.76 34.55
C GLU A 499 -43.50 -18.26 33.46
N ASN A 500 -42.37 -18.93 33.21
CA ASN A 500 -41.37 -18.62 32.20
C ASN A 500 -41.45 -19.55 30.96
N ALA A 501 -42.48 -20.41 30.90
CA ALA A 501 -42.58 -21.44 29.86
C ALA A 501 -42.73 -20.89 28.42
N THR A 502 -42.93 -19.60 28.25
CA THR A 502 -42.99 -18.96 26.93
C THR A 502 -41.90 -17.94 26.68
N ASP A 503 -41.02 -17.63 27.66
CA ASP A 503 -39.98 -16.64 27.54
C ASP A 503 -38.85 -16.93 28.54
N VAL A 504 -37.71 -17.40 28.11
CA VAL A 504 -36.59 -17.80 28.96
C VAL A 504 -35.28 -17.10 28.57
N LEU A 505 -34.53 -16.69 29.59
CA LEU A 505 -33.15 -16.19 29.43
C LEU A 505 -32.17 -17.37 29.44
N VAL A 506 -31.29 -17.44 28.43
CA VAL A 506 -30.10 -18.29 28.43
C VAL A 506 -28.87 -17.42 28.59
N LYS A 507 -27.96 -17.78 29.49
CA LYS A 507 -26.89 -16.89 29.94
C LYS A 507 -25.56 -17.16 29.21
N HIS A 508 -24.91 -16.11 28.72
CA HIS A 508 -23.56 -16.20 28.25
C HIS A 508 -22.58 -16.61 29.37
N LYS A 509 -21.56 -17.39 29.03
CA LYS A 509 -20.35 -17.44 29.81
C LYS A 509 -19.60 -16.17 29.55
N LEU A 510 -19.43 -15.33 30.55
CA LEU A 510 -18.57 -14.18 30.41
C LEU A 510 -17.10 -14.68 30.33
N PRO A 511 -16.32 -14.29 29.35
CA PRO A 511 -14.90 -14.63 29.28
C PRO A 511 -14.19 -14.17 30.55
N ALA A 512 -13.41 -15.05 31.17
CA ALA A 512 -12.66 -14.74 32.37
C ALA A 512 -11.59 -13.64 32.16
N GLU A 513 -11.25 -13.35 30.91
CA GLU A 513 -10.17 -12.45 30.52
C GLU A 513 -10.57 -11.55 29.36
N TYR A 514 -11.49 -10.63 29.54
CA TYR A 514 -11.49 -9.40 28.76
C TYR A 514 -10.48 -8.45 29.43
N GLY A 515 -9.22 -8.59 29.12
CA GLY A 515 -8.17 -7.70 29.64
C GLY A 515 -7.55 -6.88 28.55
N ALA A 516 -6.74 -5.90 28.93
CA ALA A 516 -6.03 -4.92 28.07
C ALA A 516 -5.13 -5.52 26.98
N ASN A 517 -5.21 -6.77 26.68
CA ASN A 517 -4.52 -7.45 25.58
C ASN A 517 -5.33 -8.62 25.03
N SER A 518 -6.65 -8.69 25.31
CA SER A 518 -7.46 -9.77 24.80
C SER A 518 -7.62 -9.66 23.29
N LYS A 519 -7.12 -10.66 22.58
CA LYS A 519 -7.33 -10.85 21.14
C LYS A 519 -8.71 -11.48 20.86
N LYS A 520 -9.41 -11.96 21.87
CA LYS A 520 -10.66 -12.70 21.73
C LYS A 520 -11.86 -11.77 21.76
N CYS A 521 -12.44 -11.53 20.60
CA CYS A 521 -13.70 -10.80 20.46
C CYS A 521 -14.93 -11.68 20.70
N PHE A 522 -14.74 -13.00 20.66
CA PHE A 522 -15.83 -13.97 20.75
C PHE A 522 -15.41 -15.12 21.65
N GLU A 523 -16.24 -15.41 22.61
CA GLU A 523 -16.24 -16.67 23.32
C GLU A 523 -17.69 -17.16 23.34
N PHE A 524 -17.99 -18.05 22.41
CA PHE A 524 -19.32 -18.57 22.25
C PHE A 524 -19.70 -19.52 23.40
N THR A 525 -20.92 -19.39 23.85
CA THR A 525 -21.57 -20.30 24.77
C THR A 525 -22.58 -21.13 24.01
N ASP A 526 -22.52 -22.45 24.14
CA ASP A 526 -23.52 -23.35 23.58
C ASP A 526 -24.79 -23.33 24.44
N HIS A 527 -25.95 -23.23 23.79
CA HIS A 527 -27.25 -23.25 24.41
C HIS A 527 -28.09 -24.41 23.90
N GLU A 528 -28.88 -24.97 24.79
CA GLU A 528 -29.87 -26.00 24.49
C GLU A 528 -31.22 -25.62 25.13
N VAL A 529 -32.27 -25.51 24.33
CA VAL A 529 -33.62 -25.22 24.81
C VAL A 529 -34.58 -26.30 24.33
N VAL A 530 -35.21 -26.99 25.26
CA VAL A 530 -36.20 -28.05 24.98
C VAL A 530 -37.58 -27.44 25.03
N ILE A 531 -38.35 -27.64 23.96
CA ILE A 531 -39.68 -27.08 23.76
C ILE A 531 -40.65 -28.22 23.45
N GLU A 532 -41.62 -28.44 24.32
CA GLU A 532 -42.67 -29.42 24.13
C GLU A 532 -43.90 -28.83 23.44
N GLY A 533 -44.61 -29.67 22.70
CA GLY A 533 -45.88 -29.29 22.09
C GLY A 533 -45.77 -28.38 20.87
N VAL A 534 -44.61 -28.27 20.25
CA VAL A 534 -44.39 -27.45 19.06
C VAL A 534 -45.21 -27.96 17.89
N THR A 535 -45.92 -27.06 17.22
CA THR A 535 -46.75 -27.33 16.05
C THR A 535 -46.29 -26.54 14.82
N ALA A 536 -46.92 -26.79 13.69
CA ALA A 536 -46.70 -26.00 12.48
C ALA A 536 -47.08 -24.49 12.59
N LYS A 537 -47.70 -24.10 13.70
CA LYS A 537 -48.10 -22.71 13.99
C LYS A 537 -47.29 -22.07 15.11
N THR A 538 -46.39 -22.81 15.72
CA THR A 538 -45.50 -22.27 16.77
C THR A 538 -44.44 -21.37 16.16
N LEU A 539 -44.33 -20.12 16.62
CA LEU A 539 -43.28 -19.19 16.27
C LEU A 539 -42.28 -19.05 17.40
N ILE A 540 -41.10 -19.60 17.21
CA ILE A 540 -39.97 -19.47 18.13
C ILE A 540 -39.15 -18.26 17.71
N GLN A 541 -38.65 -17.49 18.67
CA GLN A 541 -37.82 -16.34 18.40
C GLN A 541 -36.66 -16.28 19.40
N ILE A 542 -35.44 -16.08 18.87
CA ILE A 542 -34.26 -15.69 19.66
C ILE A 542 -34.17 -14.17 19.60
N TYR A 543 -33.93 -13.50 20.72
CA TYR A 543 -33.91 -12.05 20.75
C TYR A 543 -33.12 -11.49 21.94
N THR A 544 -32.84 -10.18 21.88
CA THR A 544 -32.24 -9.44 22.97
C THR A 544 -33.26 -8.48 23.58
N LYS A 545 -33.14 -8.16 24.88
CA LYS A 545 -33.97 -7.17 25.57
C LYS A 545 -33.15 -5.91 25.84
N LEU A 546 -33.75 -4.73 25.64
CA LEU A 546 -33.16 -3.48 26.09
C LEU A 546 -33.14 -3.46 27.63
N TYR A 547 -31.94 -3.33 28.18
CA TYR A 547 -31.81 -3.02 29.60
C TYR A 547 -32.06 -1.53 29.80
N LYS A 548 -33.05 -1.22 30.62
CA LYS A 548 -33.13 0.12 31.20
C LYS A 548 -32.02 0.23 32.24
N ALA A 549 -31.23 1.31 32.14
CA ALA A 549 -30.19 1.61 33.09
C ALA A 549 -30.70 1.46 34.52
N THR A 550 -30.14 0.51 35.24
CA THR A 550 -30.28 0.42 36.70
C THR A 550 -29.02 1.04 37.32
N ALA A 551 -29.09 1.48 38.59
CA ALA A 551 -27.96 2.11 39.26
C ALA A 551 -26.66 1.29 39.23
N GLU A 552 -26.75 -0.02 39.05
CA GLU A 552 -25.63 -0.94 38.92
C GLU A 552 -25.01 -0.93 37.51
N TYR A 553 -25.81 -0.56 36.49
CA TYR A 553 -25.41 -0.48 35.08
C TYR A 553 -25.12 0.95 34.61
N ASP A 554 -25.43 1.96 35.44
CA ASP A 554 -25.21 3.38 35.13
C ASP A 554 -23.73 3.75 34.92
N LYS A 555 -22.84 2.85 35.36
CA LYS A 555 -21.39 2.98 35.22
C LYS A 555 -20.91 3.04 33.76
N TYR A 556 -21.74 2.57 32.81
CA TYR A 556 -21.34 2.42 31.41
C TYR A 556 -22.19 3.24 30.43
N ASN A 557 -23.18 3.97 30.89
CA ASN A 557 -23.95 5.01 30.20
C ASN A 557 -24.43 4.71 28.77
N THR A 558 -24.56 3.45 28.38
CA THR A 558 -25.07 3.04 27.08
C THR A 558 -26.17 2.00 27.22
N PRO A 559 -27.41 2.38 26.89
CA PRO A 559 -28.46 1.39 26.70
C PRO A 559 -28.17 0.64 25.39
N GLY A 560 -27.85 -0.61 25.46
CA GLY A 560 -27.62 -1.43 24.28
C GLY A 560 -27.69 -2.89 24.68
N ASP A 561 -28.30 -3.68 23.83
CA ASP A 561 -28.43 -5.10 24.04
C ASP A 561 -28.04 -5.82 22.76
N ARG A 562 -26.70 -5.97 22.60
CA ARG A 562 -26.11 -6.57 21.43
C ARG A 562 -25.50 -7.92 21.79
N ALA A 563 -25.70 -8.89 20.90
CA ALA A 563 -25.13 -10.21 21.05
C ALA A 563 -24.75 -10.78 19.66
N TRP A 564 -23.88 -11.76 19.68
CA TRP A 564 -23.55 -12.58 18.53
C TRP A 564 -24.27 -13.93 18.66
N ILE A 565 -24.78 -14.42 17.53
CA ILE A 565 -25.49 -15.69 17.43
C ILE A 565 -24.93 -16.50 16.30
N ASP A 566 -24.77 -17.80 16.50
CA ASP A 566 -24.30 -18.73 15.49
C ASP A 566 -24.94 -20.11 15.66
N ASP A 567 -24.84 -20.97 14.67
CA ASP A 567 -25.23 -22.39 14.67
C ASP A 567 -26.63 -22.67 15.22
N VAL A 568 -27.63 -21.94 14.73
CA VAL A 568 -29.02 -22.11 15.18
C VAL A 568 -29.65 -23.34 14.54
N ILE A 569 -29.96 -24.35 15.33
CA ILE A 569 -30.47 -25.64 14.86
C ILE A 569 -31.70 -26.06 15.63
N VAL A 570 -32.72 -26.55 14.95
CA VAL A 570 -33.90 -27.18 15.57
C VAL A 570 -34.03 -28.62 15.10
N ARG A 571 -34.04 -29.53 16.05
CA ARG A 571 -34.25 -30.97 15.81
C ARG A 571 -35.44 -31.51 16.56
N LYS A 572 -36.06 -32.60 16.10
CA LYS A 572 -36.95 -33.39 16.91
C LYS A 572 -36.14 -34.07 18.02
N GLN A 573 -36.73 -34.11 19.21
CA GLN A 573 -36.14 -34.85 20.31
C GLN A 573 -36.31 -36.37 20.07
#